data_59de9cfbfc368f89b4b8d17e7d4904da
#
_entry.id   59de9cfbfc368f89b4b8d17e7d4904da
#
_cell.length_a   1.000
_cell.length_b   1.000
_cell.length_c   1.000
_cell.angle_alpha   90.00
_cell.angle_beta   90.00
_cell.angle_gamma   90.00
#
_symmetry.space_group_name_H-M   'P 1'
#
loop_
_entity.id
_entity.type
_entity.pdbx_description
1 polymer ?
#
loop_
_entity_poly.entity_id
_entity_poly.type
_entity_poly.pdbx_seq_one_letter_code
_entity_poly.pdbx_strand_id
1 'polypeptide(L)'
;MALLSLSSCYNGNSNGNATSANPSFDEVITSRRSVRKYDASKKISEAEVRDLIKAVQDAPSWANQQPTKYYVAISPEKLAAVQDMVGGNKERIKDAPVLIVSTYERGKSGFFQGEQSNEVGDGWGAYDNGLSNCYLVLKARAMGFDTLIMGMRDADKLRELFSIPENETVMAVISLGYRAEEPNRPERKNLDEIVKFF
;
A
#
# COMPACT_ATOMS: atom_id res chain seq x y z
N MET A 1 -2.40 34.98 54.62
CA MET A 1 -2.77 34.29 53.40
C MET A 1 -1.54 33.58 52.90
N ALA A 2 -1.44 32.27 53.11
CA ALA A 2 -0.30 31.45 52.70
C ALA A 2 -0.72 30.55 51.54
N LEU A 3 -0.06 30.72 50.40
CA LEU A 3 -0.24 29.85 49.22
C LEU A 3 0.64 28.60 49.39
N LEU A 4 0.01 27.46 49.52
CA LEU A 4 0.64 26.16 49.52
C LEU A 4 0.78 25.68 48.06
N SER A 5 2.03 25.56 47.60
CA SER A 5 2.38 24.92 46.31
C SER A 5 2.51 23.40 46.55
N LEU A 6 1.64 22.64 45.95
CA LEU A 6 1.74 21.17 45.89
C LEU A 6 2.64 20.79 44.68
N SER A 7 3.87 20.40 45.02
CA SER A 7 4.78 19.74 44.08
C SER A 7 4.52 18.25 44.10
N SER A 8 3.94 17.72 43.01
CA SER A 8 3.74 16.30 42.83
C SER A 8 4.96 15.69 42.18
N CYS A 9 5.78 14.98 42.93
CA CYS A 9 6.87 14.16 42.42
C CYS A 9 6.29 12.86 41.84
N TYR A 10 6.28 12.74 40.55
CA TYR A 10 5.96 11.49 39.87
C TYR A 10 7.23 10.62 39.77
N ASN A 11 7.33 9.65 40.67
CA ASN A 11 8.38 8.62 40.64
C ASN A 11 7.91 7.49 39.69
N GLY A 12 8.29 7.56 38.45
CA GLY A 12 8.10 6.50 37.45
C GLY A 12 9.19 5.44 37.56
N ASN A 13 8.88 4.31 38.17
CA ASN A 13 9.74 3.12 38.15
C ASN A 13 9.58 2.41 36.82
N SER A 14 10.52 2.59 35.88
CA SER A 14 10.55 1.92 34.60
C SER A 14 11.22 0.55 34.73
N ASN A 15 10.41 -0.48 35.01
CA ASN A 15 10.82 -1.86 34.71
C ASN A 15 10.29 -2.25 33.33
N GLY A 16 11.26 -2.56 32.45
CA GLY A 16 11.02 -2.81 31.06
C GLY A 16 10.20 -4.06 30.76
N ASN A 17 9.22 -3.85 29.93
CA ASN A 17 8.83 -4.74 28.85
C ASN A 17 8.50 -3.80 27.69
N ALA A 18 9.43 -3.65 26.74
CA ALA A 18 9.18 -2.94 25.52
C ALA A 18 8.22 -3.77 24.67
N THR A 19 6.92 -3.63 24.94
CA THR A 19 5.90 -3.86 23.92
C THR A 19 6.21 -2.86 22.83
N SER A 20 6.63 -3.31 21.65
CA SER A 20 6.80 -2.44 20.49
C SER A 20 5.45 -1.75 20.26
N ALA A 21 5.34 -0.51 20.72
CA ALA A 21 4.16 0.30 20.45
C ALA A 21 4.00 0.39 18.94
N ASN A 22 2.80 0.10 18.42
CA ASN A 22 2.52 0.31 17.01
C ASN A 22 2.88 1.77 16.66
N PRO A 23 3.53 2.01 15.51
CA PRO A 23 3.89 3.38 15.13
C PRO A 23 2.62 4.24 15.02
N SER A 24 2.73 5.50 15.41
CA SER A 24 1.65 6.48 15.22
C SER A 24 1.35 6.67 13.73
N PHE A 25 0.17 7.19 13.41
CA PHE A 25 -0.20 7.46 12.02
C PHE A 25 0.80 8.41 11.33
N ASP A 26 1.26 9.44 12.02
CA ASP A 26 2.25 10.39 11.50
C ASP A 26 3.60 9.71 11.24
N GLU A 27 4.04 8.82 12.11
CA GLU A 27 5.26 8.03 11.89
C GLU A 27 5.12 7.12 10.68
N VAL A 28 3.96 6.48 10.48
CA VAL A 28 3.69 5.67 9.29
C VAL A 28 3.79 6.49 8.01
N ILE A 29 3.08 7.62 7.93
CA ILE A 29 3.08 8.51 6.76
C ILE A 29 4.50 9.02 6.47
N THR A 30 5.21 9.49 7.49
CA THR A 30 6.51 10.14 7.32
C THR A 30 7.65 9.17 7.09
N SER A 31 7.53 7.88 7.51
CA SER A 31 8.56 6.84 7.33
C SER A 31 8.33 5.95 6.10
N ARG A 32 7.12 5.92 5.53
CA ARG A 32 6.84 5.12 4.32
C ARG A 32 7.68 5.60 3.13
N ARG A 33 8.31 4.67 2.45
CA ARG A 33 9.14 4.90 1.24
C ARG A 33 8.78 3.91 0.14
N SER A 34 9.13 4.25 -1.08
CA SER A 34 9.21 3.31 -2.20
C SER A 34 10.54 2.54 -2.09
N VAL A 35 10.48 1.31 -1.59
CA VAL A 35 11.66 0.48 -1.32
C VAL A 35 12.04 -0.33 -2.56
N ARG A 36 13.33 -0.40 -2.86
CA ARG A 36 13.87 -1.04 -4.07
C ARG A 36 14.96 -2.07 -3.78
N LYS A 37 15.08 -2.47 -2.50
CA LYS A 37 15.98 -3.52 -2.06
C LYS A 37 15.43 -4.17 -0.81
N TYR A 38 15.23 -5.47 -0.87
CA TYR A 38 14.57 -6.24 0.16
C TYR A 38 15.53 -7.21 0.84
N ASP A 39 15.25 -7.55 2.08
CA ASP A 39 15.98 -8.55 2.87
C ASP A 39 15.49 -9.95 2.48
N ALA A 40 16.29 -10.65 1.68
CA ALA A 40 15.99 -11.99 1.18
C ALA A 40 15.83 -13.05 2.29
N SER A 41 16.38 -12.80 3.48
CA SER A 41 16.31 -13.72 4.62
C SER A 41 14.93 -13.71 5.30
N LYS A 42 14.16 -12.65 5.12
CA LYS A 42 12.85 -12.46 5.75
C LYS A 42 11.73 -12.89 4.83
N LYS A 43 10.77 -13.61 5.41
CA LYS A 43 9.56 -14.07 4.71
C LYS A 43 8.32 -13.36 5.27
N ILE A 44 7.27 -13.35 4.49
CA ILE A 44 5.94 -12.88 4.89
C ILE A 44 4.99 -14.03 4.63
N SER A 45 4.20 -14.40 5.62
CA SER A 45 3.23 -15.47 5.55
C SER A 45 1.96 -15.04 4.82
N GLU A 46 1.19 -15.98 4.31
CA GLU A 46 -0.14 -15.73 3.74
C GLU A 46 -1.06 -15.08 4.77
N ALA A 47 -0.98 -15.47 6.03
CA ALA A 47 -1.80 -14.89 7.11
C ALA A 47 -1.50 -13.39 7.30
N GLU A 48 -0.23 -12.98 7.26
CA GLU A 48 0.15 -11.56 7.33
C GLU A 48 -0.34 -10.77 6.11
N VAL A 49 -0.28 -11.37 4.91
CA VAL A 49 -0.83 -10.75 3.70
C VAL A 49 -2.36 -10.61 3.81
N ARG A 50 -3.06 -11.61 4.32
CA ARG A 50 -4.51 -11.53 4.56
C ARG A 50 -4.87 -10.42 5.54
N ASP A 51 -4.11 -10.28 6.62
CA ASP A 51 -4.31 -9.21 7.61
C ASP A 51 -4.05 -7.81 7.00
N LEU A 52 -3.04 -7.71 6.14
CA LEU A 52 -2.77 -6.51 5.35
C LEU A 52 -3.96 -6.16 4.44
N ILE A 53 -4.44 -7.12 3.63
CA ILE A 53 -5.54 -6.90 2.69
C ILE A 53 -6.87 -6.61 3.42
N LYS A 54 -7.10 -7.20 4.59
CA LYS A 54 -8.28 -6.89 5.39
C LYS A 54 -8.40 -5.41 5.73
N ALA A 55 -7.30 -4.73 6.03
CA ALA A 55 -7.32 -3.29 6.29
C ALA A 55 -7.68 -2.45 5.06
N VAL A 56 -7.49 -2.98 3.85
CA VAL A 56 -7.87 -2.30 2.60
C VAL A 56 -9.38 -2.28 2.39
N GLN A 57 -10.12 -3.19 3.02
CA GLN A 57 -11.59 -3.21 2.93
C GLN A 57 -12.25 -1.95 3.52
N ASP A 58 -11.53 -1.24 4.40
CA ASP A 58 -11.98 0.03 4.99
C ASP A 58 -11.70 1.25 4.07
N ALA A 59 -11.06 1.06 2.91
CA ALA A 59 -10.83 2.14 1.97
C ALA A 59 -12.16 2.62 1.35
N PRO A 60 -12.39 3.94 1.26
CA PRO A 60 -13.58 4.45 0.62
C PRO A 60 -13.55 4.19 -0.89
N SER A 61 -14.73 4.08 -1.49
CA SER A 61 -14.91 3.98 -2.93
C SER A 61 -16.18 4.68 -3.39
N TRP A 62 -16.27 5.01 -4.67
CA TRP A 62 -17.47 5.59 -5.29
C TRP A 62 -18.72 4.78 -4.91
N ALA A 63 -19.69 5.42 -4.26
CA ALA A 63 -20.93 4.77 -3.81
C ALA A 63 -20.72 3.38 -3.16
N ASN A 64 -19.60 3.19 -2.48
CA ASN A 64 -19.19 1.91 -1.88
C ASN A 64 -19.13 0.73 -2.87
N GLN A 65 -18.74 0.99 -4.12
CA GLN A 65 -18.67 -0.04 -5.18
C GLN A 65 -17.55 -1.05 -5.00
N GLN A 66 -16.51 -0.72 -4.23
CA GLN A 66 -15.38 -1.61 -3.88
C GLN A 66 -14.78 -2.33 -5.10
N PRO A 67 -14.36 -1.60 -6.17
CA PRO A 67 -13.97 -2.19 -7.43
C PRO A 67 -12.62 -2.87 -7.39
N THR A 68 -11.79 -2.58 -6.37
CA THR A 68 -10.40 -3.06 -6.30
C THR A 68 -10.31 -4.55 -6.00
N LYS A 69 -9.42 -5.26 -6.73
CA LYS A 69 -9.07 -6.65 -6.50
C LYS A 69 -7.55 -6.80 -6.40
N TYR A 70 -7.12 -7.87 -5.75
CA TYR A 70 -5.71 -8.20 -5.58
C TYR A 70 -5.42 -9.66 -5.91
N TYR A 71 -4.36 -9.89 -6.69
CA TYR A 71 -3.84 -11.22 -7.02
C TYR A 71 -2.43 -11.31 -6.45
N VAL A 72 -2.19 -12.29 -5.59
CA VAL A 72 -0.97 -12.35 -4.77
C VAL A 72 -0.07 -13.51 -5.20
N ALA A 73 1.17 -13.19 -5.54
CA ALA A 73 2.23 -14.16 -5.76
C ALA A 73 3.06 -14.32 -4.47
N ILE A 74 3.14 -15.56 -3.97
CA ILE A 74 3.95 -15.95 -2.82
C ILE A 74 4.84 -17.15 -3.17
N SER A 75 4.37 -18.07 -4.04
CA SER A 75 5.18 -19.20 -4.44
C SER A 75 6.40 -18.75 -5.26
N PRO A 76 7.54 -19.43 -5.15
CA PRO A 76 8.75 -19.09 -5.91
C PRO A 76 8.49 -18.99 -7.41
N GLU A 77 7.67 -19.89 -7.96
CA GLU A 77 7.29 -19.92 -9.37
C GLU A 77 6.53 -18.66 -9.77
N LYS A 78 5.49 -18.28 -9.02
CA LYS A 78 4.68 -17.09 -9.30
C LYS A 78 5.48 -15.80 -9.11
N LEU A 79 6.35 -15.75 -8.08
CA LEU A 79 7.24 -14.62 -7.87
C LEU A 79 8.17 -14.40 -9.07
N ALA A 80 8.85 -15.45 -9.54
CA ALA A 80 9.73 -15.39 -10.70
C ALA A 80 8.97 -14.92 -11.95
N ALA A 81 7.79 -15.50 -12.22
CA ALA A 81 6.97 -15.11 -13.37
C ALA A 81 6.59 -13.62 -13.31
N VAL A 82 6.09 -13.11 -12.18
CA VAL A 82 5.71 -11.70 -12.04
C VAL A 82 6.93 -10.76 -12.16
N GLN A 83 8.09 -11.17 -11.62
CA GLN A 83 9.33 -10.40 -11.76
C GLN A 83 9.73 -10.18 -13.23
N ASP A 84 9.47 -11.14 -14.11
CA ASP A 84 9.73 -11.01 -15.55
C ASP A 84 8.75 -10.05 -16.26
N MET A 85 7.64 -9.70 -15.61
CA MET A 85 6.57 -8.86 -16.17
C MET A 85 6.62 -7.39 -15.72
N VAL A 86 7.63 -6.97 -14.95
CA VAL A 86 7.74 -5.59 -14.43
C VAL A 86 8.87 -4.77 -15.06
N GLY A 87 9.41 -5.23 -16.18
CA GLY A 87 10.44 -4.55 -16.95
C GLY A 87 11.67 -4.21 -16.12
N GLY A 88 12.17 -2.98 -16.20
CA GLY A 88 13.36 -2.52 -15.48
C GLY A 88 13.27 -2.53 -13.95
N ASN A 89 12.13 -2.90 -13.36
CA ASN A 89 12.00 -3.04 -11.92
C ASN A 89 12.39 -4.44 -11.42
N LYS A 90 12.61 -5.42 -12.29
CA LYS A 90 12.93 -6.80 -11.92
C LYS A 90 14.03 -6.89 -10.85
N GLU A 91 15.18 -6.27 -11.10
CA GLU A 91 16.31 -6.30 -10.16
C GLU A 91 16.03 -5.60 -8.83
N ARG A 92 15.12 -4.61 -8.84
CA ARG A 92 14.74 -3.86 -7.64
C ARG A 92 13.88 -4.66 -6.67
N ILE A 93 13.20 -5.68 -7.17
CA ILE A 93 12.22 -6.45 -6.40
C ILE A 93 12.56 -7.93 -6.30
N LYS A 94 13.72 -8.36 -6.80
CA LYS A 94 14.11 -9.78 -6.88
C LYS A 94 14.05 -10.53 -5.54
N ASP A 95 14.31 -9.81 -4.44
CA ASP A 95 14.33 -10.37 -3.09
C ASP A 95 13.01 -10.10 -2.31
N ALA A 96 12.00 -9.51 -2.95
CA ALA A 96 10.70 -9.29 -2.33
C ALA A 96 9.96 -10.63 -2.15
N PRO A 97 9.55 -10.98 -0.91
CA PRO A 97 8.90 -12.27 -0.64
C PRO A 97 7.45 -12.34 -1.14
N VAL A 98 6.83 -11.20 -1.48
CA VAL A 98 5.45 -11.13 -1.98
C VAL A 98 5.35 -10.08 -3.09
N LEU A 99 4.63 -10.44 -4.16
CA LEU A 99 4.23 -9.51 -5.22
C LEU A 99 2.71 -9.53 -5.36
N ILE A 100 2.10 -8.35 -5.42
CA ILE A 100 0.64 -8.16 -5.43
C ILE A 100 0.27 -7.43 -6.72
N VAL A 101 -0.54 -8.05 -7.57
CA VAL A 101 -1.14 -7.39 -8.73
C VAL A 101 -2.43 -6.71 -8.27
N SER A 102 -2.52 -5.41 -8.48
CA SER A 102 -3.68 -4.58 -8.14
C SER A 102 -4.49 -4.28 -9.39
N THR A 103 -5.78 -4.56 -9.34
CA THR A 103 -6.74 -4.35 -10.41
C THR A 103 -7.97 -3.60 -9.93
N TYR A 104 -8.80 -3.12 -10.85
CA TYR A 104 -10.16 -2.68 -10.55
C TYR A 104 -11.14 -3.13 -11.62
N GLU A 105 -12.37 -3.40 -11.23
CA GLU A 105 -13.48 -3.70 -12.14
C GLU A 105 -13.94 -2.44 -12.87
N ARG A 106 -13.96 -2.48 -14.21
CA ARG A 106 -14.51 -1.41 -15.04
C ARG A 106 -16.04 -1.34 -14.96
N GLY A 107 -16.59 -0.15 -15.21
CA GLY A 107 -18.03 0.07 -15.24
C GLY A 107 -18.70 0.01 -13.86
N LYS A 108 -17.92 0.02 -12.77
CA LYS A 108 -18.42 0.05 -11.39
C LYS A 108 -18.42 1.49 -10.86
N SER A 109 -17.24 1.98 -10.49
CA SER A 109 -17.10 3.34 -9.96
C SER A 109 -17.24 4.36 -11.08
N GLY A 110 -17.98 5.45 -10.82
CA GLY A 110 -18.29 6.47 -11.83
C GLY A 110 -19.53 6.16 -12.67
N PHE A 111 -20.24 5.06 -12.38
CA PHE A 111 -21.45 4.65 -13.09
C PHE A 111 -22.64 4.52 -12.13
N PHE A 112 -23.84 4.82 -12.66
CA PHE A 112 -25.11 4.62 -11.98
C PHE A 112 -26.10 3.97 -12.94
N GLN A 113 -26.68 2.86 -12.57
CA GLN A 113 -27.59 2.06 -13.42
C GLN A 113 -27.02 1.72 -14.82
N GLY A 114 -25.68 1.54 -14.89
CA GLY A 114 -24.98 1.22 -16.13
C GLY A 114 -24.56 2.43 -16.97
N GLU A 115 -25.03 3.64 -16.60
CA GLU A 115 -24.71 4.88 -17.29
C GLU A 115 -23.55 5.63 -16.60
N GLN A 116 -22.69 6.24 -17.38
CA GLN A 116 -21.59 7.06 -16.88
C GLN A 116 -22.13 8.32 -16.16
N SER A 117 -21.75 8.53 -14.90
CA SER A 117 -22.27 9.60 -14.06
C SER A 117 -21.66 10.97 -14.32
N ASN A 118 -20.43 11.02 -14.87
CA ASN A 118 -19.74 12.25 -15.27
C ASN A 118 -18.61 11.92 -16.26
N GLU A 119 -17.88 12.93 -16.71
CA GLU A 119 -16.84 12.86 -17.73
C GLU A 119 -15.62 11.98 -17.36
N VAL A 120 -15.44 11.67 -16.08
CA VAL A 120 -14.32 10.85 -15.59
C VAL A 120 -14.52 9.36 -15.87
N GLY A 121 -15.78 8.89 -15.81
CA GLY A 121 -16.12 7.49 -16.13
C GLY A 121 -15.29 6.48 -15.32
N ASP A 122 -14.67 5.52 -16.03
CA ASP A 122 -13.79 4.50 -15.42
C ASP A 122 -12.55 5.08 -14.70
N GLY A 123 -12.22 6.34 -14.87
CA GLY A 123 -11.22 7.02 -14.07
C GLY A 123 -11.52 6.99 -12.57
N TRP A 124 -12.80 6.92 -12.17
CA TRP A 124 -13.19 6.72 -10.79
C TRP A 124 -12.78 5.35 -10.25
N GLY A 125 -12.79 4.30 -11.07
CA GLY A 125 -12.25 3.00 -10.71
C GLY A 125 -10.74 3.06 -10.43
N ALA A 126 -10.00 3.80 -11.25
CA ALA A 126 -8.57 4.03 -11.02
C ALA A 126 -8.31 4.87 -9.75
N TYR A 127 -9.16 5.88 -9.48
CA TYR A 127 -9.11 6.69 -8.27
C TYR A 127 -9.33 5.83 -7.01
N ASP A 128 -10.39 5.02 -6.98
CA ASP A 128 -10.70 4.12 -5.87
C ASP A 128 -9.59 3.08 -5.66
N ASN A 129 -9.02 2.56 -6.74
CA ASN A 129 -7.87 1.66 -6.67
C ASN A 129 -6.65 2.36 -6.03
N GLY A 130 -6.43 3.64 -6.35
CA GLY A 130 -5.39 4.45 -5.72
C GLY A 130 -5.62 4.64 -4.22
N LEU A 131 -6.87 4.86 -3.78
CA LEU A 131 -7.25 4.93 -2.36
C LEU A 131 -6.99 3.59 -1.65
N SER A 132 -7.46 2.49 -2.24
CA SER A 132 -7.22 1.13 -1.73
C SER A 132 -5.73 0.82 -1.59
N ASN A 133 -4.93 1.14 -2.60
CA ASN A 133 -3.48 0.95 -2.58
C ASN A 133 -2.79 1.88 -1.55
N CYS A 134 -3.33 3.06 -1.27
CA CYS A 134 -2.84 3.93 -0.20
C CYS A 134 -3.03 3.26 1.18
N TYR A 135 -4.22 2.72 1.46
CA TYR A 135 -4.47 1.94 2.68
C TYR A 135 -3.50 0.76 2.79
N LEU A 136 -3.29 0.02 1.70
CA LEU A 136 -2.35 -1.11 1.65
C LEU A 136 -0.94 -0.68 2.05
N VAL A 137 -0.37 0.34 1.43
CA VAL A 137 1.03 0.72 1.68
C VAL A 137 1.23 1.35 3.06
N LEU A 138 0.22 2.04 3.61
CA LEU A 138 0.26 2.57 4.97
C LEU A 138 0.14 1.45 6.01
N LYS A 139 -0.79 0.52 5.83
CA LYS A 139 -0.93 -0.66 6.70
C LYS A 139 0.32 -1.54 6.66
N ALA A 140 0.88 -1.78 5.47
CA ALA A 140 2.15 -2.50 5.33
C ALA A 140 3.24 -1.84 6.19
N ARG A 141 3.38 -0.51 6.10
CA ARG A 141 4.37 0.22 6.90
C ARG A 141 4.08 0.14 8.41
N ALA A 142 2.82 0.21 8.82
CA ALA A 142 2.43 0.03 10.22
C ALA A 142 2.77 -1.38 10.75
N MET A 143 2.74 -2.40 9.88
CA MET A 143 3.13 -3.78 10.19
C MET A 143 4.66 -4.00 10.12
N GLY A 144 5.45 -2.98 9.79
CA GLY A 144 6.91 -3.08 9.64
C GLY A 144 7.37 -3.55 8.26
N PHE A 145 6.46 -3.70 7.30
CA PHE A 145 6.76 -4.01 5.91
C PHE A 145 6.98 -2.74 5.09
N ASP A 146 7.55 -2.95 3.91
CA ASP A 146 7.78 -1.91 2.92
C ASP A 146 7.31 -2.34 1.54
N THR A 147 7.04 -1.35 0.69
CA THR A 147 6.42 -1.57 -0.62
C THR A 147 7.06 -0.74 -1.72
N LEU A 148 6.89 -1.18 -2.97
CA LEU A 148 7.08 -0.39 -4.18
C LEU A 148 5.89 -0.60 -5.11
N ILE A 149 5.19 0.48 -5.47
CA ILE A 149 4.14 0.45 -6.50
C ILE A 149 4.80 0.64 -7.86
N MET A 150 4.55 -0.26 -8.79
CA MET A 150 5.12 -0.28 -10.12
C MET A 150 4.02 -0.21 -11.18
N GLY A 151 4.00 0.88 -11.95
CA GLY A 151 3.11 1.03 -13.11
C GLY A 151 3.66 0.35 -14.37
N MET A 152 4.99 0.17 -14.47
CA MET A 152 5.60 -0.58 -15.56
C MET A 152 5.36 -2.08 -15.34
N ARG A 153 4.51 -2.67 -16.15
CA ARG A 153 4.11 -4.08 -16.10
C ARG A 153 3.59 -4.53 -17.46
N ASP A 154 3.65 -5.83 -17.70
CA ASP A 154 3.01 -6.51 -18.83
C ASP A 154 1.61 -6.96 -18.37
N ALA A 155 0.59 -6.16 -18.69
CA ALA A 155 -0.77 -6.38 -18.20
C ALA A 155 -1.39 -7.67 -18.78
N ASP A 156 -1.10 -8.00 -20.04
CA ASP A 156 -1.68 -9.16 -20.71
C ASP A 156 -1.14 -10.46 -20.14
N LYS A 157 0.19 -10.54 -19.93
CA LYS A 157 0.80 -11.71 -19.29
C LYS A 157 0.37 -11.88 -17.83
N LEU A 158 0.21 -10.78 -17.07
CA LEU A 158 -0.32 -10.85 -15.72
C LEU A 158 -1.76 -11.35 -15.71
N ARG A 159 -2.58 -10.93 -16.67
CA ARG A 159 -3.96 -11.39 -16.85
C ARG A 159 -3.99 -12.90 -17.08
N GLU A 160 -3.17 -13.40 -18.00
CA GLU A 160 -3.06 -14.82 -18.29
C GLU A 160 -2.59 -15.60 -17.06
N LEU A 161 -1.49 -15.16 -16.41
CA LEU A 161 -0.87 -15.83 -15.27
C LEU A 161 -1.81 -16.03 -14.08
N PHE A 162 -2.72 -15.09 -13.82
CA PHE A 162 -3.64 -15.08 -12.70
C PHE A 162 -5.11 -15.32 -13.10
N SER A 163 -5.39 -15.54 -14.38
CA SER A 163 -6.75 -15.65 -14.93
C SER A 163 -7.63 -14.45 -14.54
N ILE A 164 -7.06 -13.24 -14.65
CA ILE A 164 -7.75 -11.98 -14.30
C ILE A 164 -8.87 -11.75 -15.32
N PRO A 165 -10.12 -11.51 -14.87
CA PRO A 165 -11.26 -11.27 -15.78
C PRO A 165 -11.02 -10.10 -16.74
N GLU A 166 -11.60 -10.18 -17.95
CA GLU A 166 -11.46 -9.15 -18.98
C GLU A 166 -12.03 -7.78 -18.56
N ASN A 167 -13.04 -7.77 -17.69
CA ASN A 167 -13.63 -6.56 -17.16
C ASN A 167 -12.78 -5.87 -16.07
N GLU A 168 -11.63 -6.44 -15.70
CA GLU A 168 -10.70 -5.81 -14.75
C GLU A 168 -9.55 -5.11 -15.49
N THR A 169 -9.20 -3.92 -15.04
CA THR A 169 -7.99 -3.21 -15.48
C THR A 169 -6.84 -3.55 -14.54
N VAL A 170 -5.75 -4.10 -15.07
CA VAL A 170 -4.50 -4.29 -14.30
C VAL A 170 -3.83 -2.94 -14.11
N MET A 171 -3.78 -2.43 -12.88
CA MET A 171 -3.25 -1.08 -12.60
C MET A 171 -1.78 -1.08 -12.25
N ALA A 172 -1.36 -1.92 -11.33
CA ALA A 172 0.00 -1.92 -10.80
C ALA A 172 0.42 -3.28 -10.29
N VAL A 173 1.73 -3.50 -10.20
CA VAL A 173 2.32 -4.54 -9.36
C VAL A 173 2.93 -3.86 -8.13
N ILE A 174 2.64 -4.39 -6.94
CA ILE A 174 3.13 -3.87 -5.66
C ILE A 174 4.02 -4.95 -5.04
N SER A 175 5.29 -4.64 -4.83
CA SER A 175 6.16 -5.52 -4.05
C SER A 175 5.97 -5.26 -2.57
N LEU A 176 6.05 -6.32 -1.75
CA LEU A 176 5.93 -6.28 -0.30
C LEU A 176 7.07 -7.09 0.32
N GLY A 177 7.75 -6.51 1.30
CA GLY A 177 8.88 -7.15 1.97
C GLY A 177 9.45 -6.28 3.08
N TYR A 178 10.58 -6.68 3.63
CA TYR A 178 11.34 -5.89 4.59
C TYR A 178 12.47 -5.15 3.86
N ARG A 179 12.65 -3.84 4.12
CA ARG A 179 13.76 -3.09 3.52
C ARG A 179 15.11 -3.64 3.95
N ALA A 180 16.05 -3.77 3.01
CA ALA A 180 17.45 -4.12 3.29
C ALA A 180 18.34 -2.90 3.54
N GLU A 181 17.87 -1.71 3.16
CA GLU A 181 18.54 -0.42 3.34
C GLU A 181 17.54 0.70 3.54
N GLU A 182 17.94 1.78 4.22
CA GLU A 182 17.07 2.95 4.40
C GLU A 182 17.07 3.80 3.11
N PRO A 183 15.92 3.93 2.44
CA PRO A 183 15.85 4.73 1.21
C PRO A 183 15.80 6.22 1.53
N ASN A 184 16.40 7.04 0.66
CA ASN A 184 16.30 8.49 0.75
C ASN A 184 14.85 8.97 0.71
N ARG A 185 14.58 10.07 1.41
CA ARG A 185 13.31 10.79 1.31
C ARG A 185 13.40 11.84 0.20
N PRO A 186 12.71 11.68 -0.93
CA PRO A 186 12.65 12.71 -1.97
C PRO A 186 12.01 14.00 -1.42
N GLU A 187 12.46 15.12 -1.91
CA GLU A 187 11.83 16.42 -1.63
C GLU A 187 10.36 16.43 -2.03
N ARG A 188 9.61 17.27 -1.37
CA ARG A 188 8.20 17.53 -1.67
C ARG A 188 8.06 18.95 -2.18
N LYS A 189 7.07 19.16 -3.04
CA LYS A 189 6.67 20.52 -3.45
C LYS A 189 6.31 21.35 -2.23
N ASN A 190 6.50 22.66 -2.33
CA ASN A 190 6.01 23.59 -1.33
C ASN A 190 4.49 23.52 -1.23
N LEU A 191 3.96 23.79 -0.05
CA LEU A 191 2.51 23.75 0.19
C LEU A 191 1.74 24.65 -0.77
N ASP A 192 2.25 25.86 -1.01
CA ASP A 192 1.62 26.87 -1.88
C ASP A 192 1.55 26.48 -3.37
N GLU A 193 2.33 25.45 -3.79
CA GLU A 193 2.24 24.90 -5.14
C GLU A 193 1.06 23.93 -5.31
N ILE A 194 0.52 23.40 -4.21
CA ILE A 194 -0.49 22.33 -4.23
C ILE A 194 -1.81 22.74 -3.58
N VAL A 195 -1.87 23.87 -2.88
CA VAL A 195 -3.10 24.41 -2.24
C VAL A 195 -3.27 25.88 -2.55
N LYS A 196 -4.52 26.29 -2.72
CA LYS A 196 -4.91 27.72 -2.82
C LYS A 196 -6.13 27.92 -1.95
N PHE A 197 -6.13 29.01 -1.18
CA PHE A 197 -7.27 29.47 -0.38
C PHE A 197 -7.90 30.66 -1.10
N PHE A 198 -9.25 30.71 -1.11
CA PHE A 198 -10.04 31.77 -1.73
C PHE A 198 -10.99 32.38 -0.72
#